data_bc25f18f347e8fe5250145c8751a92c5
#
_entry.id   bc25f18f347e8fe5250145c8751a92c5
#
_cell.length_a   1.000
_cell.length_b   1.000
_cell.length_c   1.000
_cell.angle_alpha   90.00
_cell.angle_beta   90.00
_cell.angle_gamma   90.00
#
_symmetry.space_group_name_H-M   'P 1'
#
loop_
_entity.id
_entity.type
_entity.pdbx_description
1 polymer ?
#
loop_
_entity_poly.entity_id
_entity_poly.type
_entity_poly.pdbx_seq_one_letter_code
_entity_poly.pdbx_strand_id
1 'polypeptide(L)'
;MWGADNLIDAAFSNGGSIFSEDGKTVTINSKEWVEVWESFRTWIHDDETMAIHSGGQGWEYWYKTIDDVLLNTAGGYTGSSGDQADLDFSIVGAMEQPAWKEGTSSKPMAVALTLSAVAKSSQEEQDGAYDFMKYFTNVENQAKWSMATGYVPVNLGVMEDATYQSYTKENPQALVPFQQASHGSVYPYDPTNGAIMDALKIAADKVEIDGISAKEALDEAQKTAQSALDEALGQ
;
A
#
# COMPACT_ATOMS: atom_id res chain seq x y z
N MET A 1 6.36 -10.50 1.19
CA MET A 1 5.67 -9.52 0.33
C MET A 1 4.26 -10.02 0.07
N TRP A 2 3.28 -9.19 -0.17
CA TRP A 2 1.92 -9.62 -0.38
C TRP A 2 1.23 -8.78 -1.47
N GLY A 3 1.08 -9.42 -2.63
CA GLY A 3 0.26 -8.99 -3.72
C GLY A 3 0.69 -7.72 -4.46
N ALA A 4 -0.22 -7.27 -5.32
CA ALA A 4 0.00 -6.18 -6.26
C ALA A 4 0.40 -4.85 -5.61
N ASP A 5 -0.04 -4.58 -4.38
CA ASP A 5 0.19 -3.28 -3.73
C ASP A 5 1.68 -2.96 -3.57
N ASN A 6 2.50 -3.92 -3.16
CA ASN A 6 3.95 -3.72 -3.03
C ASN A 6 4.65 -3.52 -4.39
N LEU A 7 4.17 -4.20 -5.44
CA LEU A 7 4.67 -4.01 -6.80
C LEU A 7 4.31 -2.63 -7.35
N ILE A 8 3.09 -2.16 -7.05
CA ILE A 8 2.63 -0.82 -7.44
C ILE A 8 3.43 0.26 -6.70
N ASP A 9 3.63 0.10 -5.40
CA ASP A 9 4.43 1.02 -4.58
C ASP A 9 5.86 1.18 -5.12
N ALA A 10 6.48 0.06 -5.47
CA ALA A 10 7.82 0.06 -6.05
C ALA A 10 7.84 0.69 -7.45
N ALA A 11 6.82 0.46 -8.29
CA ALA A 11 6.69 1.08 -9.59
C ALA A 11 6.53 2.61 -9.49
N PHE A 12 5.70 3.09 -8.56
CA PHE A 12 5.55 4.52 -8.27
C PHE A 12 6.87 5.13 -7.78
N SER A 13 7.59 4.41 -6.93
CA SER A 13 8.91 4.83 -6.45
C SER A 13 9.96 4.89 -7.55
N ASN A 14 9.77 4.17 -8.67
CA ASN A 14 10.58 4.25 -9.88
C ASN A 14 10.11 5.34 -10.87
N GLY A 15 9.03 6.05 -10.55
CA GLY A 15 8.46 7.11 -11.41
C GLY A 15 7.35 6.63 -12.34
N GLY A 16 6.84 5.41 -12.15
CA GLY A 16 5.67 4.89 -12.85
C GLY A 16 4.39 5.65 -12.48
N SER A 17 3.43 5.64 -13.37
CA SER A 17 2.08 6.17 -13.17
C SER A 17 1.06 5.20 -13.73
N ILE A 18 -0.20 5.29 -13.25
CA ILE A 18 -1.29 4.48 -13.80
C ILE A 18 -1.86 5.12 -15.07
N PHE A 19 -1.93 6.45 -15.10
CA PHE A 19 -2.47 7.21 -16.22
C PHE A 19 -1.44 8.18 -16.81
N SER A 20 -1.64 8.51 -18.09
CA SER A 20 -1.05 9.69 -18.70
C SER A 20 -1.54 10.97 -18.02
N GLU A 21 -0.84 12.09 -18.23
CA GLU A 21 -1.17 13.38 -17.62
C GLU A 21 -2.60 13.86 -17.95
N ASP A 22 -3.12 13.51 -19.13
CA ASP A 22 -4.49 13.86 -19.55
C ASP A 22 -5.55 12.86 -19.09
N GLY A 23 -5.15 11.80 -18.37
CA GLY A 23 -6.04 10.77 -17.83
C GLY A 23 -6.70 9.85 -18.85
N LYS A 24 -6.26 9.86 -20.11
CA LYS A 24 -6.91 9.12 -21.22
C LYS A 24 -6.21 7.82 -21.59
N THR A 25 -4.99 7.64 -21.14
CA THR A 25 -4.19 6.46 -21.45
C THR A 25 -3.71 5.81 -20.16
N VAL A 26 -3.91 4.50 -20.06
CA VAL A 26 -3.29 3.70 -19.01
C VAL A 26 -1.81 3.50 -19.34
N THR A 27 -0.92 3.59 -18.34
CA THR A 27 0.54 3.57 -18.55
C THR A 27 1.27 2.50 -17.73
N ILE A 28 0.55 1.47 -17.28
CA ILE A 28 1.07 0.44 -16.39
C ILE A 28 2.06 -0.54 -17.03
N ASN A 29 2.29 -0.47 -18.33
CA ASN A 29 3.32 -1.24 -19.03
C ASN A 29 4.54 -0.40 -19.47
N SER A 30 4.69 0.80 -18.88
CA SER A 30 5.84 1.64 -19.16
C SER A 30 7.15 1.01 -18.67
N LYS A 31 8.28 1.56 -19.11
CA LYS A 31 9.60 1.05 -18.73
C LYS A 31 9.78 1.01 -17.21
N GLU A 32 9.27 2.00 -16.51
CA GLU A 32 9.37 2.13 -15.05
C GLU A 32 8.66 0.97 -14.33
N TRP A 33 7.51 0.55 -14.83
CA TRP A 33 6.76 -0.59 -14.32
C TRP A 33 7.46 -1.91 -14.64
N VAL A 34 7.81 -2.12 -15.91
CA VAL A 34 8.44 -3.36 -16.36
C VAL A 34 9.77 -3.60 -15.64
N GLU A 35 10.62 -2.58 -15.48
CA GLU A 35 11.89 -2.67 -14.77
C GLU A 35 11.73 -3.18 -13.34
N VAL A 36 10.77 -2.61 -12.62
CA VAL A 36 10.49 -2.97 -11.23
C VAL A 36 9.95 -4.39 -11.13
N TRP A 37 8.88 -4.68 -11.84
CA TRP A 37 8.21 -5.97 -11.75
C TRP A 37 9.09 -7.13 -12.22
N GLU A 38 9.93 -6.91 -13.24
CA GLU A 38 10.90 -7.90 -13.67
C GLU A 38 12.00 -8.16 -12.63
N SER A 39 12.40 -7.13 -11.88
CA SER A 39 13.33 -7.32 -10.77
C SER A 39 12.72 -8.20 -9.67
N PHE A 40 11.46 -7.97 -9.30
CA PHE A 40 10.78 -8.84 -8.33
C PHE A 40 10.64 -10.26 -8.86
N ARG A 41 10.26 -10.46 -10.14
CA ARG A 41 10.23 -11.79 -10.76
C ARG A 41 11.59 -12.48 -10.64
N THR A 42 12.66 -11.78 -10.98
CA THR A 42 14.03 -12.31 -10.91
C THR A 42 14.40 -12.70 -9.48
N TRP A 43 14.13 -11.83 -8.49
CA TRP A 43 14.44 -12.14 -7.09
C TRP A 43 13.65 -13.34 -6.54
N ILE A 44 12.42 -13.55 -7.02
CA ILE A 44 11.57 -14.67 -6.58
C ILE A 44 11.96 -15.97 -7.29
N HIS A 45 12.10 -15.95 -8.63
CA HIS A 45 12.17 -17.18 -9.44
C HIS A 45 13.57 -17.55 -9.90
N ASP A 46 14.46 -16.56 -10.11
CA ASP A 46 15.79 -16.83 -10.64
C ASP A 46 16.86 -16.80 -9.53
N ASP A 47 16.83 -15.79 -8.67
CA ASP A 47 17.82 -15.61 -7.57
C ASP A 47 17.40 -16.33 -6.28
N GLU A 48 16.11 -16.60 -6.11
CA GLU A 48 15.51 -17.19 -4.90
C GLU A 48 15.86 -16.42 -3.61
N THR A 49 16.08 -15.09 -3.74
CA THR A 49 16.41 -14.19 -2.62
C THR A 49 15.18 -13.54 -1.99
N MET A 50 14.04 -13.68 -2.63
CA MET A 50 12.74 -13.19 -2.19
C MET A 50 11.71 -14.30 -2.28
N ALA A 51 10.77 -14.33 -1.35
CA ALA A 51 9.64 -15.23 -1.38
C ALA A 51 8.34 -14.45 -1.15
N ILE A 52 7.25 -15.00 -1.66
CA ILE A 52 5.89 -14.56 -1.35
C ILE A 52 5.12 -15.74 -0.78
N HIS A 53 4.18 -15.45 0.09
CA HIS A 53 3.16 -16.41 0.48
C HIS A 53 1.89 -16.13 -0.31
N SER A 54 1.32 -17.16 -0.90
CA SER A 54 0.08 -17.10 -1.67
C SER A 54 -0.87 -18.20 -1.24
N GLY A 55 -2.17 -18.01 -1.43
CA GLY A 55 -3.18 -18.98 -1.06
C GLY A 55 -3.43 -19.06 0.46
N GLY A 56 -4.05 -20.16 0.90
CA GLY A 56 -4.52 -20.31 2.28
C GLY A 56 -5.93 -19.74 2.48
N GLN A 57 -6.37 -19.64 3.73
CA GLN A 57 -7.67 -19.09 4.09
C GLN A 57 -7.52 -17.75 4.81
N GLY A 58 -8.34 -16.77 4.42
CA GLY A 58 -8.34 -15.44 5.05
C GLY A 58 -6.97 -14.76 4.95
N TRP A 59 -6.42 -14.35 6.09
CA TRP A 59 -5.15 -13.62 6.21
C TRP A 59 -3.93 -14.53 6.48
N GLU A 60 -4.01 -15.83 6.22
CA GLU A 60 -2.95 -16.78 6.53
C GLU A 60 -1.62 -16.44 5.85
N TYR A 61 -1.64 -16.00 4.59
CA TYR A 61 -0.46 -15.56 3.85
C TYR A 61 0.23 -14.33 4.50
N TRP A 62 -0.56 -13.44 5.10
CA TRP A 62 -0.06 -12.26 5.80
C TRP A 62 0.73 -12.64 7.05
N TYR A 63 0.10 -13.45 7.93
CA TYR A 63 0.76 -13.89 9.16
C TYR A 63 2.02 -14.72 8.89
N LYS A 64 2.03 -15.52 7.83
CA LYS A 64 3.25 -16.23 7.40
C LYS A 64 4.39 -15.28 7.04
N THR A 65 4.09 -14.16 6.38
CA THR A 65 5.10 -13.15 6.04
C THR A 65 5.67 -12.48 7.30
N ILE A 66 4.84 -12.19 8.30
CA ILE A 66 5.27 -11.67 9.60
C ILE A 66 6.11 -12.72 10.34
N ASP A 67 5.66 -13.96 10.36
CA ASP A 67 6.39 -15.09 10.98
C ASP A 67 7.78 -15.27 10.40
N ASP A 68 7.98 -15.08 9.10
CA ASP A 68 9.30 -15.20 8.47
C ASP A 68 10.36 -14.31 9.12
N VAL A 69 10.03 -13.09 9.48
CA VAL A 69 10.96 -12.19 10.16
C VAL A 69 11.03 -12.45 11.66
N LEU A 70 9.93 -12.79 12.32
CA LEU A 70 9.91 -13.12 13.74
C LEU A 70 10.67 -14.42 14.06
N LEU A 71 10.62 -15.40 13.15
CA LEU A 71 11.32 -16.68 13.25
C LEU A 71 12.74 -16.64 12.65
N ASN A 72 13.18 -15.47 12.17
CA ASN A 72 14.50 -15.27 11.57
C ASN A 72 14.76 -16.15 10.33
N THR A 73 13.73 -16.43 9.56
CA THR A 73 13.82 -17.13 8.26
C THR A 73 13.97 -16.14 7.10
N ALA A 74 13.55 -14.89 7.29
CA ALA A 74 13.81 -13.78 6.38
C ALA A 74 14.49 -12.61 7.09
N GLY A 75 15.32 -11.86 6.36
CA GLY A 75 16.00 -10.66 6.88
C GLY A 75 15.12 -9.42 6.95
N GLY A 76 13.94 -9.45 6.32
CA GLY A 76 12.98 -8.35 6.32
C GLY A 76 11.84 -8.61 5.35
N TYR A 77 10.81 -7.76 5.41
CA TYR A 77 9.68 -7.78 4.47
C TYR A 77 9.13 -6.37 4.25
N THR A 78 8.35 -6.18 3.21
CA THR A 78 7.54 -4.98 3.02
C THR A 78 6.10 -5.28 3.44
N GLY A 79 5.51 -4.41 4.24
CA GLY A 79 4.18 -4.60 4.80
C GLY A 79 3.46 -3.29 5.08
N SER A 80 2.39 -3.37 5.82
CA SER A 80 1.57 -2.24 6.23
C SER A 80 2.05 -1.65 7.56
N SER A 81 1.78 -0.36 7.78
CA SER A 81 1.95 0.23 9.11
C SER A 81 1.10 -0.45 10.19
N GLY A 82 -0.02 -1.07 9.79
CA GLY A 82 -0.88 -1.85 10.69
C GLY A 82 -0.24 -3.12 11.24
N ASP A 83 0.85 -3.62 10.63
CA ASP A 83 1.58 -4.79 11.12
C ASP A 83 2.32 -4.53 12.44
N GLN A 84 2.50 -3.26 12.83
CA GLN A 84 3.21 -2.90 14.04
C GLN A 84 2.63 -3.53 15.32
N ALA A 85 1.32 -3.81 15.32
CA ALA A 85 0.67 -4.47 16.44
C ALA A 85 1.05 -5.96 16.58
N ASP A 86 1.50 -6.59 15.50
CA ASP A 86 1.82 -8.02 15.43
C ASP A 86 3.35 -8.26 15.47
N LEU A 87 4.17 -7.20 15.48
CA LEU A 87 5.62 -7.28 15.44
C LEU A 87 6.25 -7.13 16.84
N ASP A 88 7.31 -7.89 17.07
CA ASP A 88 8.16 -7.75 18.25
C ASP A 88 9.38 -6.86 17.94
N PHE A 89 9.29 -5.58 18.27
CA PHE A 89 10.34 -4.60 18.06
C PHE A 89 11.58 -4.75 18.96
N SER A 90 11.65 -5.79 19.79
CA SER A 90 12.90 -6.18 20.44
C SER A 90 13.84 -6.96 19.51
N ILE A 91 13.29 -7.52 18.41
CA ILE A 91 14.04 -8.34 17.45
C ILE A 91 13.99 -7.81 16.02
N VAL A 92 12.98 -6.99 15.66
CA VAL A 92 12.88 -6.36 14.35
C VAL A 92 12.93 -4.85 14.45
N GLY A 93 13.33 -4.17 13.37
CA GLY A 93 13.25 -2.72 13.23
C GLY A 93 12.28 -2.33 12.11
N ALA A 94 11.82 -1.09 12.14
CA ALA A 94 11.07 -0.52 11.03
C ALA A 94 11.90 0.54 10.31
N MET A 95 11.75 0.63 9.00
CA MET A 95 12.33 1.67 8.17
C MET A 95 11.36 2.04 7.05
N GLU A 96 11.54 3.22 6.48
CA GLU A 96 10.81 3.59 5.28
C GLU A 96 11.14 2.65 4.12
N GLN A 97 10.19 2.45 3.19
CA GLN A 97 10.45 1.71 1.98
C GLN A 97 11.68 2.30 1.26
N PRO A 98 12.65 1.49 0.84
CA PRO A 98 13.80 1.98 0.09
C PRO A 98 13.39 2.66 -1.22
N ALA A 99 14.09 3.72 -1.60
CA ALA A 99 13.94 4.31 -2.91
C ALA A 99 14.41 3.33 -3.99
N TRP A 100 13.75 3.33 -5.14
CA TRP A 100 14.14 2.47 -6.26
C TRP A 100 15.49 2.88 -6.90
N LYS A 101 15.79 4.17 -6.87
CA LYS A 101 17.06 4.73 -7.41
C LYS A 101 17.79 5.54 -6.35
N GLU A 102 19.12 5.44 -6.36
CA GLU A 102 19.96 6.26 -5.50
C GLU A 102 19.69 7.76 -5.71
N GLY A 103 19.61 8.50 -4.60
CA GLY A 103 19.35 9.94 -4.60
C GLY A 103 17.88 10.32 -4.85
N THR A 104 16.96 9.35 -4.88
CA THR A 104 15.51 9.60 -4.95
C THR A 104 14.82 9.19 -3.63
N SER A 105 13.58 9.59 -3.46
CA SER A 105 12.72 9.12 -2.36
C SER A 105 11.79 8.03 -2.84
N SER A 106 11.49 7.06 -2.00
CA SER A 106 10.39 6.14 -2.25
C SER A 106 9.06 6.89 -2.29
N LYS A 107 8.11 6.38 -3.06
CA LYS A 107 6.79 6.99 -3.26
C LYS A 107 5.67 5.94 -3.20
N PRO A 108 5.59 5.15 -2.12
CA PRO A 108 4.52 4.17 -1.99
C PRO A 108 3.16 4.85 -1.97
N MET A 109 2.13 4.12 -2.34
CA MET A 109 0.76 4.61 -2.25
C MET A 109 0.37 4.89 -0.80
N ALA A 110 -0.19 6.07 -0.56
CA ALA A 110 -0.89 6.38 0.67
C ALA A 110 -2.32 5.84 0.58
N VAL A 111 -2.52 4.57 0.95
CA VAL A 111 -3.84 3.95 1.05
C VAL A 111 -4.37 4.13 2.46
N ALA A 112 -5.63 4.49 2.60
CA ALA A 112 -6.27 4.70 3.88
C ALA A 112 -7.63 3.98 3.98
N LEU A 113 -7.98 3.55 5.18
CA LEU A 113 -9.36 3.21 5.50
C LEU A 113 -10.16 4.49 5.68
N THR A 114 -11.36 4.53 5.12
CA THR A 114 -12.21 5.71 5.14
C THR A 114 -13.52 5.46 5.88
N LEU A 115 -14.00 6.49 6.58
CA LEU A 115 -15.36 6.53 7.11
C LEU A 115 -16.22 7.38 6.17
N SER A 116 -17.38 6.85 5.78
CA SER A 116 -18.28 7.55 4.85
C SER A 116 -19.71 7.52 5.37
N ALA A 117 -20.41 8.64 5.30
CA ALA A 117 -21.84 8.69 5.52
C ALA A 117 -22.58 8.24 4.24
N VAL A 118 -23.65 7.45 4.39
CA VAL A 118 -24.45 7.00 3.26
C VAL A 118 -25.36 8.15 2.80
N ALA A 119 -25.15 8.62 1.57
CA ALA A 119 -25.86 9.80 1.03
C ALA A 119 -27.41 9.66 0.96
N LYS A 120 -27.92 8.42 0.94
CA LYS A 120 -29.36 8.12 0.90
C LYS A 120 -30.00 7.90 2.30
N SER A 121 -29.20 7.97 3.38
CA SER A 121 -29.71 7.92 4.75
C SER A 121 -30.49 9.19 5.10
N SER A 122 -31.30 9.11 6.17
CA SER A 122 -31.96 10.28 6.71
C SER A 122 -30.96 11.31 7.22
N GLN A 123 -31.38 12.57 7.36
CA GLN A 123 -30.53 13.63 7.89
C GLN A 123 -30.02 13.30 9.31
N GLU A 124 -30.87 12.73 10.15
CA GLU A 124 -30.51 12.32 11.52
C GLU A 124 -29.41 11.26 11.52
N GLU A 125 -29.47 10.27 10.62
CA GLU A 125 -28.41 9.25 10.48
C GLU A 125 -27.11 9.85 9.93
N GLN A 126 -27.20 10.78 8.98
CA GLN A 126 -26.02 11.49 8.47
C GLN A 126 -25.36 12.36 9.55
N ASP A 127 -26.15 13.07 10.36
CA ASP A 127 -25.66 13.89 11.47
C ASP A 127 -24.98 13.00 12.52
N GLY A 128 -25.58 11.83 12.85
CA GLY A 128 -24.98 10.85 13.75
C GLY A 128 -23.67 10.28 13.22
N ALA A 129 -23.61 9.95 11.92
CA ALA A 129 -22.37 9.51 11.26
C ALA A 129 -21.28 10.58 11.32
N TYR A 130 -21.64 11.84 11.08
CA TYR A 130 -20.69 12.96 11.16
C TYR A 130 -20.16 13.17 12.59
N ASP A 131 -21.04 13.06 13.60
CA ASP A 131 -20.61 13.15 15.00
C ASP A 131 -19.68 12.02 15.40
N PHE A 132 -19.93 10.79 14.90
CA PHE A 132 -19.00 9.68 15.08
C PHE A 132 -17.65 9.93 14.38
N MET A 133 -17.65 10.46 13.15
CA MET A 133 -16.41 10.82 12.43
C MET A 133 -15.60 11.84 13.22
N LYS A 134 -16.23 12.90 13.73
CA LYS A 134 -15.57 13.90 14.58
C LYS A 134 -14.99 13.31 15.86
N TYR A 135 -15.74 12.41 16.50
CA TYR A 135 -15.28 11.70 17.69
C TYR A 135 -14.07 10.83 17.38
N PHE A 136 -14.14 10.04 16.32
CA PHE A 136 -13.07 9.13 15.93
C PHE A 136 -11.79 9.86 15.48
N THR A 137 -11.93 11.00 14.79
CA THR A 137 -10.80 11.77 14.24
C THR A 137 -10.30 12.90 15.15
N ASN A 138 -10.81 13.04 16.39
CA ASN A 138 -10.23 14.00 17.32
C ASN A 138 -8.84 13.56 17.79
N VAL A 139 -8.06 14.49 18.31
CA VAL A 139 -6.64 14.25 18.70
C VAL A 139 -6.51 13.09 19.66
N GLU A 140 -7.32 13.05 20.74
CA GLU A 140 -7.22 12.02 21.78
C GLU A 140 -7.49 10.62 21.23
N ASN A 141 -8.58 10.46 20.46
CA ASN A 141 -8.96 9.14 19.92
C ASN A 141 -8.04 8.69 18.79
N GLN A 142 -7.57 9.60 17.96
CA GLN A 142 -6.57 9.28 16.93
C GLN A 142 -5.22 8.89 17.56
N ALA A 143 -4.78 9.54 18.62
CA ALA A 143 -3.59 9.12 19.36
C ALA A 143 -3.72 7.69 19.88
N LYS A 144 -4.86 7.38 20.55
CA LYS A 144 -5.15 6.02 21.04
C LYS A 144 -5.18 4.99 19.91
N TRP A 145 -5.83 5.33 18.80
CA TRP A 145 -5.92 4.46 17.62
C TRP A 145 -4.55 4.18 17.03
N SER A 146 -3.74 5.21 16.78
CA SER A 146 -2.42 5.06 16.19
C SER A 146 -1.46 4.28 17.09
N MET A 147 -1.48 4.50 18.40
CA MET A 147 -0.70 3.73 19.35
C MET A 147 -1.10 2.25 19.40
N ALA A 148 -2.39 1.95 19.21
CA ALA A 148 -2.90 0.58 19.28
C ALA A 148 -2.70 -0.20 17.96
N THR A 149 -2.69 0.47 16.82
CA THR A 149 -2.73 -0.18 15.50
C THR A 149 -1.50 0.06 14.63
N GLY A 150 -0.70 1.10 14.94
CA GLY A 150 0.39 1.54 14.06
C GLY A 150 -0.03 2.38 12.86
N TYR A 151 -1.34 2.56 12.60
CA TYR A 151 -1.82 3.42 11.51
C TYR A 151 -1.48 4.89 11.74
N VAL A 152 -1.14 5.58 10.64
CA VAL A 152 -0.83 7.01 10.65
C VAL A 152 -2.05 7.82 11.08
N PRO A 153 -1.92 8.73 12.07
CA PRO A 153 -3.03 9.58 12.47
C PRO A 153 -3.38 10.59 11.37
N VAL A 154 -4.67 10.73 11.09
CA VAL A 154 -5.16 11.71 10.11
C VAL A 154 -5.29 13.12 10.69
N ASN A 155 -5.27 13.24 12.02
CA ASN A 155 -5.29 14.53 12.71
C ASN A 155 -3.86 14.89 13.13
N LEU A 156 -3.28 15.90 12.47
CA LEU A 156 -1.90 16.32 12.73
C LEU A 156 -1.67 16.83 14.16
N GLY A 157 -2.71 17.26 14.86
CA GLY A 157 -2.62 17.64 16.27
C GLY A 157 -2.17 16.51 17.21
N VAL A 158 -2.24 15.25 16.74
CA VAL A 158 -1.72 14.09 17.49
C VAL A 158 -0.21 14.21 17.72
N MET A 159 0.52 14.84 16.82
CA MET A 159 1.97 15.06 16.98
C MET A 159 2.33 15.99 18.15
N GLU A 160 1.36 16.79 18.61
CA GLU A 160 1.50 17.69 19.77
C GLU A 160 0.90 17.08 21.06
N ASP A 161 0.23 15.93 20.96
CA ASP A 161 -0.35 15.25 22.11
C ASP A 161 0.74 14.67 23.01
N ALA A 162 0.72 15.01 24.30
CA ALA A 162 1.76 14.62 25.25
C ALA A 162 1.87 13.10 25.44
N THR A 163 0.76 12.38 25.36
CA THR A 163 0.72 10.92 25.50
C THR A 163 1.36 10.26 24.28
N TYR A 164 1.00 10.73 23.08
CA TYR A 164 1.59 10.24 21.86
C TYR A 164 3.09 10.55 21.75
N GLN A 165 3.52 11.75 22.17
CA GLN A 165 4.94 12.11 22.23
C GLN A 165 5.73 11.24 23.22
N SER A 166 5.14 10.89 24.37
CA SER A 166 5.78 9.96 25.29
C SER A 166 5.91 8.56 24.70
N TYR A 167 4.85 8.08 24.06
CA TYR A 167 4.82 6.79 23.40
C TYR A 167 5.88 6.68 22.29
N THR A 168 5.99 7.68 21.41
CA THR A 168 6.94 7.66 20.29
C THR A 168 8.40 7.81 20.71
N LYS A 169 8.69 8.36 21.89
CA LYS A 169 10.04 8.33 22.47
C LYS A 169 10.47 6.92 22.87
N GLU A 170 9.54 6.12 23.37
CA GLU A 170 9.79 4.74 23.75
C GLU A 170 9.66 3.78 22.56
N ASN A 171 8.90 4.18 21.54
CA ASN A 171 8.57 3.41 20.34
C ASN A 171 8.89 4.23 19.07
N PRO A 172 10.17 4.50 18.75
CA PRO A 172 10.52 5.38 17.63
C PRO A 172 10.07 4.85 16.26
N GLN A 173 9.89 3.53 16.11
CA GLN A 173 9.34 2.90 14.92
C GLN A 173 7.93 3.39 14.57
N ALA A 174 7.15 3.85 15.54
CA ALA A 174 5.81 4.39 15.33
C ALA A 174 5.79 5.68 14.48
N LEU A 175 6.92 6.36 14.33
CA LEU A 175 7.06 7.54 13.48
C LEU A 175 7.40 7.21 12.02
N VAL A 176 7.87 6.00 11.73
CA VAL A 176 8.29 5.61 10.37
C VAL A 176 7.15 5.72 9.35
N PRO A 177 5.93 5.21 9.63
CA PRO A 177 4.81 5.35 8.70
C PRO A 177 4.42 6.82 8.44
N PHE A 178 4.52 7.67 9.45
CA PHE A 178 4.25 9.11 9.30
C PHE A 178 5.29 9.79 8.42
N GLN A 179 6.57 9.46 8.60
CA GLN A 179 7.66 9.95 7.75
C GLN A 179 7.44 9.49 6.31
N GLN A 180 7.17 8.22 6.09
CA GLN A 180 6.89 7.65 4.77
C GLN A 180 5.68 8.33 4.10
N ALA A 181 4.59 8.56 4.82
CA ALA A 181 3.39 9.21 4.30
C ALA A 181 3.64 10.65 3.83
N SER A 182 4.66 11.34 4.37
CA SER A 182 4.99 12.72 4.01
C SER A 182 5.45 12.87 2.55
N HIS A 183 5.91 11.80 1.91
CA HIS A 183 6.33 11.76 0.51
C HIS A 183 5.72 10.59 -0.28
N GLY A 184 4.64 10.01 0.24
CA GLY A 184 3.86 9.00 -0.45
C GLY A 184 3.17 9.50 -1.71
N SER A 185 2.73 8.58 -2.55
CA SER A 185 1.92 8.85 -3.74
C SER A 185 0.44 8.77 -3.43
N VAL A 186 -0.34 9.62 -4.07
CA VAL A 186 -1.80 9.51 -4.03
C VAL A 186 -2.24 8.55 -5.13
N TYR A 187 -3.08 7.57 -4.77
CA TYR A 187 -3.71 6.73 -5.79
C TYR A 187 -4.66 7.59 -6.64
N PRO A 188 -4.51 7.59 -7.97
CA PRO A 188 -5.36 8.40 -8.82
C PRO A 188 -6.80 7.90 -8.80
N TYR A 189 -7.76 8.81 -9.03
CA TYR A 189 -9.16 8.42 -9.20
C TYR A 189 -9.31 7.44 -10.37
N ASP A 190 -9.88 6.27 -10.09
CA ASP A 190 -10.15 5.23 -11.08
C ASP A 190 -11.61 5.31 -11.55
N PRO A 191 -11.88 5.75 -12.78
CA PRO A 191 -13.24 5.83 -13.33
C PRO A 191 -13.82 4.46 -13.72
N THR A 192 -13.00 3.39 -13.68
CA THR A 192 -13.39 2.05 -14.17
C THR A 192 -14.01 1.16 -13.08
N ASN A 193 -14.30 1.72 -11.90
CA ASN A 193 -14.81 0.98 -10.74
C ASN A 193 -13.90 -0.20 -10.31
N GLY A 194 -12.59 -0.05 -10.44
CA GLY A 194 -11.60 -1.03 -9.98
C GLY A 194 -11.08 -1.99 -11.05
N ALA A 195 -11.55 -1.92 -12.29
CA ALA A 195 -11.12 -2.84 -13.35
C ALA A 195 -9.60 -2.72 -13.64
N ILE A 196 -9.00 -1.52 -13.49
CA ILE A 196 -7.55 -1.33 -13.62
C ILE A 196 -6.80 -2.03 -12.51
N MET A 197 -7.27 -1.91 -11.26
CA MET A 197 -6.66 -2.60 -10.12
C MET A 197 -6.78 -4.12 -10.26
N ASP A 198 -7.92 -4.62 -10.74
CA ASP A 198 -8.10 -6.05 -10.94
C ASP A 198 -7.17 -6.58 -12.05
N ALA A 199 -6.95 -5.82 -13.13
CA ALA A 199 -5.96 -6.18 -14.14
C ALA A 199 -4.53 -6.21 -13.58
N LEU A 200 -4.17 -5.27 -12.71
CA LEU A 200 -2.86 -5.25 -12.01
C LEU A 200 -2.71 -6.43 -11.06
N LYS A 201 -3.75 -6.80 -10.30
CA LYS A 201 -3.70 -7.98 -9.42
C LYS A 201 -3.48 -9.28 -10.19
N ILE A 202 -4.18 -9.46 -11.32
CA ILE A 202 -3.99 -10.63 -12.20
C ILE A 202 -2.56 -10.65 -12.77
N ALA A 203 -2.04 -9.51 -13.17
CA ALA A 203 -0.67 -9.42 -13.66
C ALA A 203 0.36 -9.69 -12.57
N ALA A 204 0.10 -9.24 -11.33
CA ALA A 204 0.96 -9.52 -10.19
C ALA A 204 1.04 -11.03 -9.90
N ASP A 205 -0.09 -11.73 -9.88
CA ASP A 205 -0.13 -13.19 -9.72
C ASP A 205 0.69 -13.89 -10.80
N LYS A 206 0.58 -13.46 -12.06
CA LYS A 206 1.37 -14.02 -13.16
C LYS A 206 2.87 -13.85 -12.96
N VAL A 207 3.29 -12.67 -12.48
CA VAL A 207 4.71 -12.37 -12.25
C VAL A 207 5.24 -13.08 -11.01
N GLU A 208 4.52 -12.98 -9.89
CA GLU A 208 4.99 -13.43 -8.58
C GLU A 208 4.79 -14.93 -8.36
N ILE A 209 3.71 -15.52 -8.91
CA ILE A 209 3.36 -16.94 -8.70
C ILE A 209 3.78 -17.78 -9.90
N ASP A 210 3.39 -17.36 -11.11
CA ASP A 210 3.59 -18.15 -12.32
C ASP A 210 4.96 -17.92 -12.98
N GLY A 211 5.73 -16.89 -12.57
CA GLY A 211 7.04 -16.57 -13.12
C GLY A 211 7.01 -16.00 -14.54
N ILE A 212 5.84 -15.57 -15.02
CA ILE A 212 5.69 -14.92 -16.32
C ILE A 212 6.46 -13.60 -16.33
N SER A 213 7.07 -13.24 -17.47
CA SER A 213 7.82 -11.98 -17.59
C SER A 213 6.93 -10.78 -17.29
N ALA A 214 7.48 -9.79 -16.58
CA ALA A 214 6.75 -8.56 -16.25
C ALA A 214 6.22 -7.86 -17.51
N LYS A 215 7.00 -7.86 -18.59
CA LYS A 215 6.60 -7.27 -19.88
C LYS A 215 5.33 -7.90 -20.43
N GLU A 216 5.25 -9.23 -20.46
CA GLU A 216 4.10 -9.96 -20.97
C GLU A 216 2.86 -9.73 -20.09
N ALA A 217 3.01 -9.87 -18.78
CA ALA A 217 1.91 -9.71 -17.83
C ALA A 217 1.34 -8.28 -17.85
N LEU A 218 2.22 -7.27 -17.87
CA LEU A 218 1.81 -5.86 -17.88
C LEU A 218 1.26 -5.42 -19.25
N ASP A 219 1.72 -5.96 -20.37
CA ASP A 219 1.14 -5.69 -21.69
C ASP A 219 -0.30 -6.21 -21.81
N GLU A 220 -0.59 -7.35 -21.21
CA GLU A 220 -1.95 -7.89 -21.17
C GLU A 220 -2.84 -7.08 -20.24
N ALA A 221 -2.34 -6.75 -19.04
CA ALA A 221 -3.03 -5.89 -18.09
C ALA A 221 -3.34 -4.51 -18.69
N GLN A 222 -2.37 -3.92 -19.39
CA GLN A 222 -2.51 -2.64 -20.10
C GLN A 222 -3.68 -2.65 -21.09
N LYS A 223 -3.83 -3.70 -21.89
CA LYS A 223 -4.93 -3.82 -22.86
C LYS A 223 -6.28 -3.89 -22.16
N THR A 224 -6.39 -4.71 -21.12
CA THR A 224 -7.60 -4.86 -20.33
C THR A 224 -7.98 -3.55 -19.65
N ALA A 225 -7.03 -2.92 -18.98
CA ALA A 225 -7.21 -1.66 -18.28
C ALA A 225 -7.58 -0.50 -19.23
N GLN A 226 -6.94 -0.41 -20.42
CA GLN A 226 -7.25 0.61 -21.41
C GLN A 226 -8.67 0.44 -21.96
N SER A 227 -9.06 -0.79 -22.28
CA SER A 227 -10.42 -1.06 -22.75
C SER A 227 -11.49 -0.64 -21.73
N ALA A 228 -11.25 -0.90 -20.45
CA ALA A 228 -12.14 -0.46 -19.37
C ALA A 228 -12.17 1.06 -19.22
N LEU A 229 -11.03 1.72 -19.41
CA LEU A 229 -10.93 3.18 -19.37
C LEU A 229 -11.68 3.82 -20.55
N ASP A 230 -11.51 3.29 -21.77
CA ASP A 230 -12.21 3.77 -22.97
C ASP A 230 -13.73 3.68 -22.82
N GLU A 231 -14.22 2.55 -22.28
CA GLU A 231 -15.65 2.37 -21.98
C GLU A 231 -16.14 3.39 -20.93
N ALA A 232 -15.38 3.58 -19.86
CA ALA A 232 -15.73 4.54 -18.80
C ALA A 232 -15.75 6.00 -19.29
N LEU A 233 -14.89 6.34 -20.26
CA LEU A 233 -14.81 7.66 -20.88
C LEU A 233 -15.79 7.83 -22.07
N GLY A 234 -16.51 6.79 -22.48
CA GLY A 234 -17.43 6.81 -23.61
C GLY A 234 -16.73 6.95 -24.96
N GLN A 235 -15.57 6.38 -25.11
CA GLN A 235 -14.72 6.40 -26.32
C GLN A 235 -14.87 5.13 -27.14
#